data_36dbc6b8184f4756e77c81fe24692b80
#
_entry.id   36dbc6b8184f4756e77c81fe24692b80
#
_cell.length_a   1.000
_cell.length_b   1.000
_cell.length_c   1.000
_cell.angle_alpha   90.00
_cell.angle_beta   90.00
_cell.angle_gamma   90.00
#
_symmetry.space_group_name_H-M   'P 1'
#
loop_
_entity.id
_entity.type
_entity.pdbx_description
1 polymer ?
#
loop_
_entity_poly.entity_id
_entity_poly.type
_entity_poly.pdbx_seq_one_letter_code
_entity_poly.pdbx_strand_id
1 'polypeptide(L)'
;AESVRAGQTTRTAQNWDLAKAKILGTEERIGAIAGFRKVIGPMGGTIAMLHYIGWTPVGPDKWVDANNDTWRYSGGNQTPLLNRIREDMTQLIWIIASNGYNGKGLENIPDLRPINKQIAYLEKNDQHSTANLLQTIVAGGIWSGARKVAAGIEGATDVCPHCGQTQSDLHLW
;
A
#
# COMPACT_ATOMS: atom_id res chain seq x y z
N ALA A 1 -25.88 2.26 35.20
CA ALA A 1 -24.70 2.54 34.36
C ALA A 1 -24.18 1.27 33.62
N GLU A 2 -24.15 0.11 34.29
CA GLU A 2 -23.68 -1.16 33.67
C GLU A 2 -24.63 -1.68 32.58
N SER A 3 -25.96 -1.60 32.79
CA SER A 3 -26.94 -2.06 31.78
C SER A 3 -26.87 -1.25 30.49
N VAL A 4 -26.57 0.05 30.58
CA VAL A 4 -26.40 0.92 29.39
C VAL A 4 -25.13 0.58 28.64
N ARG A 5 -24.02 0.28 29.32
CA ARG A 5 -22.77 -0.17 28.69
C ARG A 5 -22.92 -1.52 28.02
N ALA A 6 -23.59 -2.49 28.65
CA ALA A 6 -23.87 -3.80 28.05
C ALA A 6 -24.70 -3.68 26.78
N GLY A 7 -25.75 -2.83 26.78
CA GLY A 7 -26.58 -2.57 25.60
C GLY A 7 -25.81 -1.89 24.46
N GLN A 8 -24.90 -0.96 24.77
CA GLN A 8 -24.03 -0.33 23.77
C GLN A 8 -23.05 -1.34 23.16
N THR A 9 -22.46 -2.22 23.97
CA THR A 9 -21.54 -3.25 23.49
C THR A 9 -22.23 -4.23 22.55
N THR A 10 -23.44 -4.67 22.90
CA THR A 10 -24.25 -5.58 22.05
C THR A 10 -24.62 -4.92 20.73
N ARG A 11 -25.05 -3.66 20.75
CA ARG A 11 -25.40 -2.91 19.53
C ARG A 11 -24.18 -2.68 18.63
N THR A 12 -23.01 -2.44 19.20
CA THR A 12 -21.76 -2.30 18.47
C THR A 12 -21.38 -3.62 17.79
N ALA A 13 -21.50 -4.76 18.48
CA ALA A 13 -21.24 -6.06 17.92
C ALA A 13 -22.21 -6.39 16.76
N GLN A 14 -23.51 -6.16 16.92
CA GLN A 14 -24.48 -6.36 15.85
C GLN A 14 -24.20 -5.49 14.62
N ASN A 15 -23.84 -4.22 14.81
CA ASN A 15 -23.48 -3.33 13.71
C ASN A 15 -22.19 -3.77 13.02
N TRP A 16 -21.24 -4.34 13.77
CA TRP A 16 -20.02 -4.92 13.21
C TRP A 16 -20.33 -6.11 12.32
N ASP A 17 -21.14 -7.04 12.78
CA ASP A 17 -21.50 -8.24 12.03
C ASP A 17 -22.26 -7.90 10.73
N LEU A 18 -23.18 -6.93 10.80
CA LEU A 18 -23.89 -6.44 9.62
C LEU A 18 -22.94 -5.76 8.62
N ALA A 19 -22.03 -4.93 9.09
CA ALA A 19 -21.03 -4.27 8.24
C ALA A 19 -20.08 -5.30 7.62
N LYS A 20 -19.62 -6.28 8.40
CA LYS A 20 -18.76 -7.38 7.97
C LYS A 20 -19.42 -8.20 6.88
N ALA A 21 -20.66 -8.66 7.09
CA ALA A 21 -21.41 -9.43 6.09
C ALA A 21 -21.60 -8.65 4.78
N LYS A 22 -21.87 -7.34 4.87
CA LYS A 22 -22.01 -6.47 3.71
C LYS A 22 -20.73 -6.29 2.91
N ILE A 23 -19.60 -6.17 3.59
CA ILE A 23 -18.29 -5.90 2.97
C ILE A 23 -17.71 -7.20 2.43
N LEU A 24 -17.60 -8.25 3.26
CA LEU A 24 -16.96 -9.51 2.89
C LEU A 24 -17.82 -10.37 1.97
N GLY A 25 -19.13 -10.37 2.12
CA GLY A 25 -20.06 -11.11 1.24
C GLY A 25 -20.09 -10.62 -0.21
N THR A 26 -19.32 -9.58 -0.54
CA THR A 26 -19.21 -9.04 -1.90
C THR A 26 -17.93 -9.52 -2.60
N GLU A 27 -16.95 -9.98 -1.86
CA GLU A 27 -15.62 -10.29 -2.38
C GLU A 27 -15.52 -11.60 -3.14
N GLU A 28 -16.33 -12.59 -2.81
CA GLU A 28 -16.43 -13.83 -3.58
C GLU A 28 -16.79 -13.61 -5.06
N ARG A 29 -17.27 -12.40 -5.39
CA ARG A 29 -17.73 -12.09 -6.76
C ARG A 29 -16.89 -11.09 -7.54
N ILE A 30 -16.14 -10.16 -6.90
CA ILE A 30 -15.59 -8.98 -7.62
C ILE A 30 -14.17 -8.55 -7.18
N GLY A 31 -13.54 -9.21 -6.21
CA GLY A 31 -12.20 -8.87 -5.69
C GLY A 31 -12.18 -7.75 -4.62
N ALA A 32 -11.07 -7.69 -3.89
CA ALA A 32 -10.89 -6.88 -2.66
C ALA A 32 -11.25 -5.38 -2.80
N ILE A 33 -11.03 -4.78 -3.97
CA ILE A 33 -11.32 -3.35 -4.24
C ILE A 33 -12.82 -3.04 -4.18
N ALA A 34 -13.69 -3.99 -4.49
CA ALA A 34 -15.14 -3.77 -4.49
C ALA A 34 -15.71 -3.59 -3.07
N GLY A 35 -15.06 -4.17 -2.05
CA GLY A 35 -15.42 -3.97 -0.64
C GLY A 35 -15.37 -2.50 -0.23
N PHE A 36 -14.37 -1.73 -0.69
CA PHE A 36 -14.23 -0.30 -0.39
C PHE A 36 -15.37 0.57 -0.92
N ARG A 37 -16.01 0.19 -2.02
CA ARG A 37 -17.16 0.93 -2.58
C ARG A 37 -18.42 0.85 -1.72
N LYS A 38 -18.48 -0.10 -0.78
CA LYS A 38 -19.62 -0.31 0.13
C LYS A 38 -19.34 0.16 1.55
N VAL A 39 -18.17 0.77 1.77
CA VAL A 39 -17.79 1.29 3.07
C VAL A 39 -18.70 2.43 3.49
N ILE A 40 -19.31 2.30 4.66
CA ILE A 40 -20.09 3.34 5.31
C ILE A 40 -19.54 3.51 6.72
N GLY A 41 -18.97 4.69 6.98
CA GLY A 41 -18.46 5.05 8.30
C GLY A 41 -17.15 4.36 8.69
N PRO A 42 -16.61 4.70 9.89
CA PRO A 42 -15.28 4.24 10.33
C PRO A 42 -15.19 2.72 10.51
N MET A 43 -16.26 2.11 11.01
CA MET A 43 -16.32 0.66 11.24
C MET A 43 -16.18 -0.13 9.93
N GLY A 44 -16.92 0.29 8.90
CA GLY A 44 -16.82 -0.32 7.57
C GLY A 44 -15.42 -0.12 6.97
N GLY A 45 -14.84 1.08 7.14
CA GLY A 45 -13.48 1.37 6.71
C GLY A 45 -12.45 0.47 7.37
N THR A 46 -12.56 0.23 8.66
CA THR A 46 -11.67 -0.66 9.42
C THR A 46 -11.77 -2.10 8.91
N ILE A 47 -12.99 -2.63 8.71
CA ILE A 47 -13.20 -3.99 8.21
C ILE A 47 -12.58 -4.14 6.81
N ALA A 48 -12.88 -3.22 5.90
CA ALA A 48 -12.37 -3.28 4.54
C ALA A 48 -10.84 -3.19 4.49
N MET A 49 -10.23 -2.29 5.30
CA MET A 49 -8.78 -2.13 5.33
C MET A 49 -8.09 -3.35 5.91
N LEU A 50 -8.57 -3.89 7.03
CA LEU A 50 -7.99 -5.09 7.64
C LEU A 50 -8.03 -6.26 6.66
N HIS A 51 -9.18 -6.45 6.00
CA HIS A 51 -9.32 -7.52 5.02
C HIS A 51 -8.41 -7.30 3.80
N TYR A 52 -8.26 -6.07 3.34
CA TYR A 52 -7.39 -5.72 2.23
C TYR A 52 -5.91 -6.06 2.49
N ILE A 53 -5.44 -5.94 3.75
CA ILE A 53 -4.08 -6.34 4.15
C ILE A 53 -3.98 -7.82 4.59
N GLY A 54 -5.01 -8.62 4.34
CA GLY A 54 -5.03 -10.06 4.63
C GLY A 54 -5.38 -10.42 6.08
N TRP A 55 -5.90 -9.47 6.87
CA TRP A 55 -6.33 -9.73 8.24
C TRP A 55 -7.79 -10.17 8.29
N THR A 56 -8.13 -10.99 9.28
CA THR A 56 -9.50 -11.40 9.55
C THR A 56 -10.10 -10.55 10.66
N PRO A 57 -11.07 -9.66 10.36
CA PRO A 57 -11.77 -8.87 11.36
C PRO A 57 -12.80 -9.73 12.11
N VAL A 58 -12.40 -10.32 13.24
CA VAL A 58 -13.26 -11.21 14.04
C VAL A 58 -14.34 -10.44 14.78
N GLY A 59 -13.98 -9.29 15.37
CA GLY A 59 -14.90 -8.42 16.11
C GLY A 59 -14.41 -6.97 16.09
N PRO A 60 -15.15 -6.03 16.67
CA PRO A 60 -14.80 -4.61 16.67
C PRO A 60 -13.47 -4.31 17.36
N ASP A 61 -13.05 -5.15 18.28
CA ASP A 61 -11.84 -5.03 19.08
C ASP A 61 -10.88 -6.21 18.93
N LYS A 62 -11.21 -7.20 18.07
CA LYS A 62 -10.43 -8.43 17.92
C LYS A 62 -10.19 -8.74 16.44
N TRP A 63 -8.92 -8.80 16.07
CA TRP A 63 -8.47 -9.06 14.71
C TRP A 63 -7.41 -10.15 14.69
N VAL A 64 -7.32 -10.89 13.58
CA VAL A 64 -6.32 -11.94 13.37
C VAL A 64 -5.53 -11.57 12.12
N ASP A 65 -4.20 -11.52 12.23
CA ASP A 65 -3.33 -11.19 11.11
C ASP A 65 -3.06 -12.38 10.18
N ALA A 66 -2.30 -12.17 9.12
CA ALA A 66 -1.97 -13.20 8.14
C ALA A 66 -1.14 -14.37 8.73
N ASN A 67 -0.48 -14.17 9.88
CA ASN A 67 0.28 -15.20 10.60
C ASN A 67 -0.59 -15.97 11.61
N ASN A 68 -1.89 -15.69 11.68
CA ASN A 68 -2.84 -16.19 12.69
C ASN A 68 -2.60 -15.65 14.11
N ASP A 69 -1.85 -14.56 14.27
CA ASP A 69 -1.69 -13.88 15.55
C ASP A 69 -2.94 -13.05 15.87
N THR A 70 -3.40 -13.15 17.12
CA THR A 70 -4.59 -12.41 17.57
C THR A 70 -4.20 -11.08 18.19
N TRP A 71 -4.78 -10.01 17.66
CA TRP A 71 -4.62 -8.65 18.11
C TRP A 71 -5.91 -8.12 18.74
N ARG A 72 -5.78 -7.33 19.81
CA ARG A 72 -6.93 -6.69 20.46
C ARG A 72 -6.74 -5.18 20.51
N TYR A 73 -7.75 -4.47 20.04
CA TYR A 73 -7.87 -3.02 20.23
C TYR A 73 -8.58 -2.75 21.55
N SER A 74 -7.87 -2.91 22.67
CA SER A 74 -8.34 -2.59 24.01
C SER A 74 -7.43 -1.54 24.62
N GLY A 75 -7.99 -0.58 25.35
CA GLY A 75 -7.25 0.56 25.91
C GLY A 75 -5.87 0.18 26.48
N GLY A 76 -4.86 0.99 26.20
CA GLY A 76 -3.47 0.73 26.56
C GLY A 76 -2.53 1.13 25.42
N ASN A 77 -1.28 0.62 25.45
CA ASN A 77 -0.31 0.92 24.42
C ASN A 77 -0.65 0.18 23.11
N GLN A 78 -1.15 0.92 22.11
CA GLN A 78 -1.51 0.40 20.80
C GLN A 78 -0.34 0.40 19.79
N THR A 79 0.85 0.87 20.21
CA THR A 79 2.02 0.97 19.32
C THR A 79 2.39 -0.35 18.64
N PRO A 80 2.41 -1.51 19.31
CA PRO A 80 2.71 -2.78 18.65
C PRO A 80 1.71 -3.14 17.55
N LEU A 81 0.42 -2.97 17.81
CA LEU A 81 -0.65 -3.21 16.84
C LEU A 81 -0.50 -2.29 15.61
N LEU A 82 -0.29 -0.99 15.84
CA LEU A 82 -0.11 -0.03 14.75
C LEU A 82 1.15 -0.30 13.92
N ASN A 83 2.24 -0.71 14.56
CA ASN A 83 3.46 -1.09 13.84
C ASN A 83 3.21 -2.32 12.98
N ARG A 84 2.54 -3.34 13.50
CA ARG A 84 2.21 -4.54 12.74
C ARG A 84 1.33 -4.23 11.52
N ILE A 85 0.29 -3.41 11.69
CA ILE A 85 -0.55 -2.96 10.56
C ILE A 85 0.28 -2.21 9.51
N ARG A 86 1.20 -1.33 9.94
CA ARG A 86 2.09 -0.62 9.01
C ARG A 86 3.02 -1.55 8.25
N GLU A 87 3.56 -2.55 8.91
CA GLU A 87 4.42 -3.56 8.29
C GLU A 87 3.67 -4.32 7.20
N ASP A 88 2.48 -4.83 7.51
CA ASP A 88 1.66 -5.58 6.55
C ASP A 88 1.17 -4.70 5.40
N MET A 89 0.80 -3.44 5.67
CA MET A 89 0.49 -2.46 4.62
C MET A 89 1.69 -2.18 3.73
N THR A 90 2.88 -2.01 4.31
CA THR A 90 4.11 -1.76 3.57
C THR A 90 4.44 -2.96 2.68
N GLN A 91 4.34 -4.17 3.22
CA GLN A 91 4.53 -5.40 2.45
C GLN A 91 3.57 -5.47 1.26
N LEU A 92 2.29 -5.21 1.48
CA LEU A 92 1.28 -5.22 0.42
C LEU A 92 1.58 -4.17 -0.66
N ILE A 93 1.99 -2.96 -0.28
CA ILE A 93 2.37 -1.91 -1.23
C ILE A 93 3.52 -2.39 -2.13
N TRP A 94 4.54 -3.02 -1.56
CA TRP A 94 5.68 -3.54 -2.32
C TRP A 94 5.29 -4.73 -3.21
N ILE A 95 4.40 -5.62 -2.76
CA ILE A 95 3.84 -6.70 -3.58
C ILE A 95 3.06 -6.12 -4.78
N ILE A 96 2.24 -5.10 -4.56
CA ILE A 96 1.51 -4.43 -5.64
C ILE A 96 2.49 -3.75 -6.61
N ALA A 97 3.49 -3.07 -6.10
CA ALA A 97 4.51 -2.42 -6.91
C ALA A 97 5.32 -3.43 -7.74
N SER A 98 5.62 -4.61 -7.19
CA SER A 98 6.36 -5.67 -7.89
C SER A 98 5.61 -6.23 -9.10
N ASN A 99 4.28 -6.19 -9.08
CA ASN A 99 3.44 -6.60 -10.22
C ASN A 99 3.34 -5.52 -11.30
N GLY A 100 3.84 -4.32 -11.03
CA GLY A 100 3.90 -3.23 -11.99
C GLY A 100 5.06 -3.40 -12.99
N TYR A 101 5.12 -2.47 -13.91
CA TYR A 101 6.16 -2.42 -14.93
C TYR A 101 7.56 -2.32 -14.29
N ASN A 102 8.42 -3.30 -14.57
CA ASN A 102 9.77 -3.42 -13.99
C ASN A 102 9.86 -3.51 -12.46
N GLY A 103 8.78 -3.90 -11.79
CA GLY A 103 8.74 -4.00 -10.34
C GLY A 103 9.35 -5.28 -9.76
N LYS A 104 9.81 -6.22 -10.59
CA LYS A 104 10.38 -7.50 -10.14
C LYS A 104 11.51 -7.28 -9.12
N GLY A 105 11.40 -7.91 -7.96
CA GLY A 105 12.34 -7.79 -6.85
C GLY A 105 11.86 -6.85 -5.73
N LEU A 106 10.89 -5.96 -5.99
CA LEU A 106 10.33 -5.06 -4.98
C LEU A 106 9.52 -5.82 -3.91
N GLU A 107 9.03 -7.01 -4.22
CA GLU A 107 8.34 -7.89 -3.25
C GLU A 107 9.20 -8.24 -2.04
N ASN A 108 10.53 -8.12 -2.15
CA ASN A 108 11.49 -8.37 -1.07
C ASN A 108 11.74 -7.13 -0.19
N ILE A 109 10.94 -6.09 -0.32
CA ILE A 109 11.06 -4.83 0.42
C ILE A 109 12.45 -4.21 0.26
N PRO A 110 12.67 -3.32 -0.71
CA PRO A 110 13.97 -2.71 -0.97
C PRO A 110 14.45 -1.87 0.21
N ASP A 111 15.74 -1.92 0.50
CA ASP A 111 16.35 -1.02 1.48
C ASP A 111 16.56 0.38 0.87
N LEU A 112 15.65 1.28 1.13
CA LEU A 112 15.73 2.67 0.66
C LEU A 112 16.58 3.59 1.56
N ARG A 113 17.14 3.09 2.66
CA ARG A 113 17.93 3.91 3.59
C ARG A 113 19.14 4.59 2.95
N PRO A 114 19.94 3.92 2.08
CA PRO A 114 21.07 4.59 1.40
C PRO A 114 20.61 5.75 0.53
N ILE A 115 19.53 5.54 -0.23
CA ILE A 115 18.96 6.54 -1.15
C ILE A 115 18.39 7.72 -0.38
N ASN A 116 17.63 7.48 0.69
CA ASN A 116 17.09 8.54 1.53
C ASN A 116 18.19 9.38 2.21
N LYS A 117 19.28 8.74 2.62
CA LYS A 117 20.46 9.46 3.14
C LYS A 117 21.10 10.34 2.07
N GLN A 118 21.21 9.85 0.85
CA GLN A 118 21.80 10.63 -0.26
C GLN A 118 20.90 11.81 -0.63
N ILE A 119 19.59 11.63 -0.68
CA ILE A 119 18.64 12.73 -0.91
C ILE A 119 18.78 13.79 0.17
N ALA A 120 18.76 13.41 1.44
CA ALA A 120 18.93 14.34 2.55
C ALA A 120 20.28 15.07 2.52
N TYR A 121 21.35 14.39 2.11
CA TYR A 121 22.67 15.02 1.91
C TYR A 121 22.62 16.08 0.80
N LEU A 122 22.00 15.76 -0.35
CA LEU A 122 21.88 16.69 -1.47
C LEU A 122 21.04 17.92 -1.10
N GLU A 123 19.91 17.73 -0.41
CA GLU A 123 19.06 18.82 0.09
C GLU A 123 19.81 19.74 1.05
N LYS A 124 20.58 19.16 1.99
CA LYS A 124 21.39 19.91 2.95
C LYS A 124 22.49 20.75 2.28
N ASN A 125 22.94 20.37 1.09
CA ASN A 125 23.96 21.07 0.31
C ASN A 125 23.37 21.91 -0.83
N ASP A 126 22.10 22.31 -0.73
CA ASP A 126 21.36 23.13 -1.70
C ASP A 126 21.32 22.57 -3.13
N GLN A 127 21.54 21.25 -3.29
CA GLN A 127 21.50 20.54 -4.57
C GLN A 127 20.09 19.99 -4.87
N HIS A 128 19.08 20.85 -4.72
CA HIS A 128 17.67 20.45 -4.80
C HIS A 128 17.29 19.81 -6.15
N SER A 129 17.84 20.31 -7.27
CA SER A 129 17.59 19.72 -8.59
C SER A 129 18.03 18.28 -8.69
N THR A 130 19.21 17.96 -8.15
CA THR A 130 19.75 16.59 -8.13
C THR A 130 18.98 15.69 -7.16
N ALA A 131 18.56 16.23 -6.00
CA ALA A 131 17.71 15.50 -5.05
C ALA A 131 16.37 15.12 -5.69
N ASN A 132 15.70 16.07 -6.34
CA ASN A 132 14.43 15.85 -7.04
C ASN A 132 14.58 14.85 -8.19
N LEU A 133 15.67 14.90 -8.94
CA LEU A 133 15.96 13.92 -9.97
C LEU A 133 16.12 12.51 -9.38
N LEU A 134 16.87 12.39 -8.29
CA LEU A 134 17.05 11.10 -7.60
C LEU A 134 15.72 10.56 -7.05
N GLN A 135 14.89 11.40 -6.45
CA GLN A 135 13.53 11.02 -6.01
C GLN A 135 12.69 10.54 -7.19
N THR A 136 12.74 11.23 -8.34
CA THR A 136 12.03 10.85 -9.55
C THR A 136 12.48 9.49 -10.09
N ILE A 137 13.80 9.24 -10.09
CA ILE A 137 14.38 7.95 -10.49
C ILE A 137 13.85 6.82 -9.61
N VAL A 138 13.93 7.01 -8.29
CA VAL A 138 13.50 6.00 -7.30
C VAL A 138 12.00 5.71 -7.37
N ALA A 139 11.19 6.73 -7.65
CA ALA A 139 9.76 6.60 -7.87
C ALA A 139 9.39 5.96 -9.23
N GLY A 140 10.37 5.57 -10.06
CA GLY A 140 10.11 5.05 -11.41
C GLY A 140 9.56 6.09 -12.38
N GLY A 141 9.76 7.38 -12.08
CA GLY A 141 9.24 8.49 -12.88
C GLY A 141 10.05 8.77 -14.16
N ILE A 142 11.18 8.09 -14.36
CA ILE A 142 11.94 8.21 -15.60
C ILE A 142 11.30 7.33 -16.68
N TRP A 143 11.04 7.95 -17.80
CA TRP A 143 10.48 7.27 -18.96
C TRP A 143 11.58 6.93 -19.95
N SER A 144 11.68 5.65 -20.29
CA SER A 144 12.51 5.20 -21.41
C SER A 144 11.98 5.74 -22.73
N GLY A 145 12.82 5.72 -23.76
CA GLY A 145 12.39 6.06 -25.12
C GLY A 145 11.20 5.23 -25.56
N ALA A 146 11.20 3.93 -25.31
CA ALA A 146 10.12 3.03 -25.64
C ALA A 146 8.79 3.42 -24.95
N ARG A 147 8.82 3.84 -23.67
CA ARG A 147 7.61 4.33 -22.97
C ARG A 147 7.08 5.64 -23.56
N LYS A 148 7.98 6.56 -23.92
CA LYS A 148 7.60 7.84 -24.54
C LYS A 148 6.93 7.61 -25.88
N VAL A 149 7.47 6.72 -26.72
CA VAL A 149 6.88 6.32 -28.02
C VAL A 149 5.52 5.66 -27.81
N ALA A 150 5.42 4.71 -26.88
CA ALA A 150 4.15 4.04 -26.55
C ALA A 150 3.08 5.01 -26.04
N ALA A 151 3.48 6.09 -25.37
CA ALA A 151 2.58 7.16 -24.91
C ALA A 151 2.23 8.18 -25.99
N GLY A 152 2.75 8.05 -27.23
CA GLY A 152 2.46 8.96 -28.33
C GLY A 152 3.09 10.35 -28.19
N ILE A 153 4.21 10.47 -27.43
CA ILE A 153 4.90 11.75 -27.28
C ILE A 153 5.56 12.13 -28.63
N GLU A 154 5.19 13.26 -29.18
CA GLU A 154 5.70 13.76 -30.45
C GLU A 154 7.24 13.92 -30.40
N GLY A 155 7.92 13.45 -31.44
CA GLY A 155 9.40 13.48 -31.53
C GLY A 155 10.13 12.49 -30.63
N ALA A 156 9.40 11.64 -29.88
CA ALA A 156 10.04 10.58 -29.08
C ALA A 156 10.62 9.50 -30.00
N THR A 157 11.79 8.96 -29.62
CA THR A 157 12.39 7.79 -30.24
C THR A 157 12.69 6.75 -29.19
N ASP A 158 12.53 5.49 -29.56
CA ASP A 158 12.92 4.35 -28.71
C ASP A 158 14.35 3.89 -28.94
N VAL A 159 15.09 4.58 -29.80
CA VAL A 159 16.49 4.26 -30.10
C VAL A 159 17.42 4.93 -29.09
N CYS A 160 18.26 4.15 -28.42
CA CYS A 160 19.28 4.67 -27.54
C CYS A 160 20.35 5.44 -28.29
N PRO A 161 20.64 6.72 -27.96
CA PRO A 161 21.63 7.51 -28.69
C PRO A 161 23.07 7.01 -28.50
N HIS A 162 23.33 6.16 -27.51
CA HIS A 162 24.68 5.67 -27.20
C HIS A 162 25.01 4.34 -27.88
N CYS A 163 24.04 3.44 -28.05
CA CYS A 163 24.31 2.10 -28.60
C CYS A 163 23.41 1.70 -29.76
N GLY A 164 22.39 2.52 -30.11
CA GLY A 164 21.46 2.24 -31.19
C GLY A 164 20.42 1.15 -30.94
N GLN A 165 20.42 0.54 -29.77
CA GLN A 165 19.41 -0.44 -29.37
C GLN A 165 18.14 0.21 -28.86
N THR A 166 17.04 -0.57 -28.72
CA THR A 166 15.80 -0.09 -28.12
C THR A 166 16.01 0.34 -26.68
N GLN A 167 15.75 1.59 -26.39
CA GLN A 167 15.84 2.17 -25.04
C GLN A 167 14.61 1.77 -24.22
N SER A 168 14.59 0.51 -23.77
CA SER A 168 13.62 0.01 -22.80
C SER A 168 13.95 0.50 -21.38
N ASP A 169 13.05 0.29 -20.42
CA ASP A 169 13.34 0.63 -19.03
C ASP A 169 14.51 -0.20 -18.46
N LEU A 170 14.66 -1.46 -18.90
CA LEU A 170 15.80 -2.30 -18.53
C LEU A 170 17.12 -1.79 -19.13
N HIS A 171 17.05 -1.07 -20.25
CA HIS A 171 18.21 -0.50 -20.91
C HIS A 171 18.72 0.80 -20.25
N LEU A 172 17.93 1.40 -19.36
CA LEU A 172 18.31 2.60 -18.61
C LEU A 172 19.25 2.29 -17.43
N TRP A 173 19.35 1.01 -17.04
CA TRP A 173 20.14 0.51 -15.91
C TRP A 173 21.23 -0.44 -16.41
#